data_1caa9d981c3a1fe6fcd2f16208f05d40
#
_entry.id   1caa9d981c3a1fe6fcd2f16208f05d40
#
_cell.length_a   1.000
_cell.length_b   1.000
_cell.length_c   1.000
_cell.angle_alpha   90.00
_cell.angle_beta   90.00
_cell.angle_gamma   90.00
#
_symmetry.space_group_name_H-M   'P 1'
#
loop_
_entity.id
_entity.type
_entity.pdbx_description
1 polymer ?
#
loop_
_entity_poly.entity_id
_entity_poly.type
_entity_poly.pdbx_seq_one_letter_code
_entity_poly.pdbx_strand_id
1 'polypeptide(L)'
;MRRLRVLLCVALMSLGAAPVGQAQVTPWFANSVGNATQVISVVGVGGSNAKMDVYQRNASGWHPVAVGIPAFIGAAGMAPQTHDGQMKTPMGVFTLDFAFGTAPNPGGGLPYVQVGPNHWWDGDMKSPTYNTMQVCEKSQCPFNTDAASGTENLDIPQYVHAVVMGVNKARIPGNGGAFFLHATDGGPTAGCVAIDDAKLVEIMRWLQPGALIAISK
;
A
#
# COMPACT_ATOMS: atom_id res chain seq x y z
N MET A 1 -40.42 -1.36 -75.77
CA MET A 1 -40.05 -2.51 -74.99
C MET A 1 -39.09 -2.04 -73.85
N ARG A 2 -39.64 -1.82 -72.63
CA ARG A 2 -38.89 -1.38 -71.47
C ARG A 2 -38.48 -2.62 -70.63
N ARG A 3 -37.19 -2.84 -70.49
CA ARG A 3 -36.67 -3.93 -69.64
C ARG A 3 -36.60 -3.46 -68.21
N LEU A 4 -37.35 -4.08 -67.33
CA LEU A 4 -37.35 -3.89 -65.87
C LEU A 4 -36.14 -4.63 -65.28
N ARG A 5 -35.22 -3.88 -64.67
CA ARG A 5 -34.10 -4.47 -63.89
C ARG A 5 -34.51 -4.57 -62.42
N VAL A 6 -34.67 -5.78 -61.91
CA VAL A 6 -34.90 -6.05 -60.53
C VAL A 6 -33.52 -6.04 -59.84
N LEU A 7 -33.27 -5.09 -58.93
CA LEU A 7 -32.12 -5.11 -58.04
C LEU A 7 -32.45 -6.00 -56.81
N LEU A 8 -31.70 -7.08 -56.66
CA LEU A 8 -31.75 -7.95 -55.49
C LEU A 8 -30.80 -7.36 -54.45
N CYS A 9 -31.33 -6.72 -53.37
CA CYS A 9 -30.55 -6.32 -52.20
C CYS A 9 -30.32 -7.53 -51.29
N VAL A 10 -29.09 -8.04 -51.29
CA VAL A 10 -28.63 -9.03 -50.29
C VAL A 10 -28.25 -8.28 -49.03
N ALA A 11 -29.04 -8.40 -47.96
CA ALA A 11 -28.70 -7.90 -46.64
C ALA A 11 -27.72 -8.88 -46.00
N LEU A 12 -26.45 -8.46 -45.87
CA LEU A 12 -25.47 -9.17 -45.03
C LEU A 12 -25.80 -8.91 -43.55
N MET A 13 -26.36 -9.90 -42.86
CA MET A 13 -26.42 -9.90 -41.40
C MET A 13 -25.03 -10.19 -40.87
N SER A 14 -24.35 -9.17 -40.35
CA SER A 14 -23.14 -9.33 -39.53
C SER A 14 -23.53 -9.88 -38.15
N LEU A 15 -23.25 -11.14 -37.89
CA LEU A 15 -23.28 -11.69 -36.52
C LEU A 15 -22.16 -11.01 -35.73
N GLY A 16 -22.51 -10.00 -34.94
CA GLY A 16 -21.63 -9.43 -33.93
C GLY A 16 -21.34 -10.49 -32.88
N ALA A 17 -20.10 -10.95 -32.80
CA ALA A 17 -19.64 -11.76 -31.69
C ALA A 17 -19.77 -10.94 -30.41
N ALA A 18 -20.58 -11.41 -29.46
CA ALA A 18 -20.66 -10.81 -28.13
C ALA A 18 -19.25 -10.89 -27.49
N PRO A 19 -18.79 -9.85 -26.78
CA PRO A 19 -17.51 -9.91 -26.09
C PRO A 19 -17.58 -11.05 -25.08
N VAL A 20 -16.66 -11.99 -25.20
CA VAL A 20 -16.46 -13.06 -24.21
C VAL A 20 -16.03 -12.36 -22.91
N GLY A 21 -16.96 -12.25 -21.96
CA GLY A 21 -16.67 -11.70 -20.65
C GLY A 21 -15.52 -12.50 -20.02
N GLN A 22 -14.39 -11.86 -19.81
CA GLN A 22 -13.31 -12.47 -19.02
C GLN A 22 -13.90 -12.80 -17.64
N ALA A 23 -13.82 -14.07 -17.25
CA ALA A 23 -14.23 -14.50 -15.93
C ALA A 23 -13.45 -13.65 -14.90
N GLN A 24 -14.19 -12.89 -14.10
CA GLN A 24 -13.59 -12.01 -13.10
C GLN A 24 -13.02 -12.90 -11.98
N VAL A 25 -11.70 -12.98 -11.91
CA VAL A 25 -11.03 -13.74 -10.84
C VAL A 25 -11.20 -12.97 -9.53
N THR A 26 -11.88 -13.56 -8.57
CA THR A 26 -12.01 -12.98 -7.23
C THR A 26 -10.63 -12.91 -6.57
N PRO A 27 -10.10 -11.72 -6.21
CA PRO A 27 -8.82 -11.62 -5.55
C PRO A 27 -8.80 -12.36 -4.21
N TRP A 28 -7.66 -12.90 -3.81
CA TRP A 28 -7.50 -13.69 -2.60
C TRP A 28 -7.97 -12.98 -1.32
N PHE A 29 -7.84 -11.66 -1.27
CA PHE A 29 -8.21 -10.82 -0.13
C PHE A 29 -9.71 -10.48 -0.06
N ALA A 30 -10.49 -10.75 -1.11
CA ALA A 30 -11.84 -10.20 -1.31
C ALA A 30 -12.80 -10.46 -0.13
N ASN A 31 -12.68 -11.61 0.54
CA ASN A 31 -13.50 -11.97 1.68
C ASN A 31 -13.03 -11.37 3.02
N SER A 32 -11.84 -10.74 3.05
CA SER A 32 -11.21 -10.23 4.28
C SER A 32 -11.25 -8.71 4.40
N VAL A 33 -11.73 -8.00 3.37
CA VAL A 33 -11.64 -6.52 3.26
C VAL A 33 -12.99 -5.81 3.45
N GLY A 34 -14.04 -6.54 3.83
CA GLY A 34 -15.36 -5.97 4.09
C GLY A 34 -15.87 -5.08 2.97
N ASN A 35 -16.25 -3.85 3.30
CA ASN A 35 -16.79 -2.86 2.35
C ASN A 35 -15.72 -1.97 1.70
N ALA A 36 -14.43 -2.22 1.90
CA ALA A 36 -13.38 -1.44 1.24
C ALA A 36 -13.55 -1.48 -0.28
N THR A 37 -13.31 -0.34 -0.91
CA THR A 37 -13.39 -0.20 -2.38
C THR A 37 -12.01 -0.12 -3.03
N GLN A 38 -10.97 0.12 -2.24
CA GLN A 38 -9.59 0.20 -2.69
C GLN A 38 -8.72 -0.74 -1.85
N VAL A 39 -7.96 -1.60 -2.51
CA VAL A 39 -7.03 -2.52 -1.86
C VAL A 39 -5.70 -2.54 -2.59
N ILE A 40 -4.63 -2.37 -1.84
CA ILE A 40 -3.27 -2.71 -2.26
C ILE A 40 -3.02 -4.15 -1.83
N SER A 41 -2.71 -5.03 -2.76
CA SER A 41 -2.37 -6.44 -2.50
C SER A 41 -0.86 -6.63 -2.61
N VAL A 42 -0.23 -7.15 -1.58
CA VAL A 42 1.22 -7.46 -1.56
C VAL A 42 1.37 -8.95 -1.34
N VAL A 43 2.00 -9.63 -2.30
CA VAL A 43 2.23 -11.09 -2.24
C VAL A 43 3.72 -11.37 -2.28
N GLY A 44 4.24 -12.06 -1.28
CA GLY A 44 5.63 -12.47 -1.21
C GLY A 44 5.99 -13.43 -2.35
N VAL A 45 7.14 -13.20 -2.99
CA VAL A 45 7.65 -14.06 -4.08
C VAL A 45 8.93 -14.79 -3.70
N GLY A 46 9.36 -14.64 -2.45
CA GLY A 46 10.53 -15.30 -1.88
C GLY A 46 11.55 -14.31 -1.30
N GLY A 47 12.21 -14.70 -0.21
CA GLY A 47 13.15 -13.85 0.52
C GLY A 47 12.51 -12.55 0.96
N SER A 48 13.15 -11.44 0.61
CA SER A 48 12.69 -10.06 0.87
C SER A 48 11.98 -9.40 -0.31
N ASN A 49 11.54 -10.19 -1.31
CA ASN A 49 10.86 -9.68 -2.49
C ASN A 49 9.36 -9.98 -2.45
N ALA A 50 8.57 -9.06 -3.00
CA ALA A 50 7.14 -9.21 -3.16
C ALA A 50 6.69 -8.61 -4.50
N LYS A 51 5.47 -8.96 -4.90
CA LYS A 51 4.74 -8.35 -5.99
C LYS A 51 3.56 -7.59 -5.41
N MET A 52 3.37 -6.35 -5.84
CA MET A 52 2.26 -5.52 -5.44
C MET A 52 1.32 -5.28 -6.60
N ASP A 53 0.02 -5.46 -6.35
CA ASP A 53 -1.06 -5.15 -7.27
C ASP A 53 -2.05 -4.20 -6.58
N VAL A 54 -2.71 -3.35 -7.35
CA VAL A 54 -3.65 -2.33 -6.86
C VAL A 54 -5.03 -2.61 -7.45
N TYR A 55 -6.06 -2.62 -6.61
CA TYR A 55 -7.42 -2.98 -7.00
C TYR A 55 -8.45 -1.95 -6.59
N GLN A 56 -9.40 -1.70 -7.49
CA GLN A 56 -10.61 -0.93 -7.25
C GLN A 56 -11.83 -1.85 -7.32
N ARG A 57 -12.75 -1.72 -6.36
CA ARG A 57 -14.06 -2.40 -6.40
C ARG A 57 -15.14 -1.43 -6.85
N ASN A 58 -16.00 -1.88 -7.75
CA ASN A 58 -17.22 -1.21 -8.19
C ASN A 58 -18.41 -2.19 -8.20
N ALA A 59 -19.52 -1.83 -8.80
CA ALA A 59 -20.73 -2.67 -8.89
C ALA A 59 -20.50 -4.01 -9.60
N SER A 60 -19.53 -4.09 -10.52
CA SER A 60 -19.17 -5.33 -11.23
C SER A 60 -18.09 -6.15 -10.51
N GLY A 61 -17.59 -5.70 -9.33
CA GLY A 61 -16.62 -6.41 -8.51
C GLY A 61 -15.23 -5.77 -8.51
N TRP A 62 -14.19 -6.57 -8.28
CA TRP A 62 -12.79 -6.13 -8.19
C TRP A 62 -12.14 -6.01 -9.56
N HIS A 63 -11.49 -4.89 -9.83
CA HIS A 63 -10.74 -4.62 -11.05
C HIS A 63 -9.31 -4.21 -10.72
N PRO A 64 -8.30 -4.76 -11.41
CA PRO A 64 -6.93 -4.30 -11.25
C PRO A 64 -6.77 -2.88 -11.82
N VAL A 65 -6.15 -1.99 -11.05
CA VAL A 65 -5.76 -0.63 -11.47
C VAL A 65 -4.30 -0.62 -11.91
N ALA A 66 -3.45 -1.34 -11.16
CA ALA A 66 -2.05 -1.56 -11.51
C ALA A 66 -1.65 -2.96 -11.03
N VAL A 67 -0.78 -3.63 -11.78
CA VAL A 67 -0.36 -5.00 -11.47
C VAL A 67 1.14 -5.17 -11.67
N GLY A 68 1.72 -6.12 -10.94
CA GLY A 68 3.09 -6.54 -11.17
C GLY A 68 4.14 -5.55 -10.69
N ILE A 69 3.81 -4.66 -9.76
CA ILE A 69 4.74 -3.69 -9.21
C ILE A 69 5.76 -4.43 -8.33
N PRO A 70 7.07 -4.38 -8.64
CA PRO A 70 8.08 -4.94 -7.77
C PRO A 70 8.08 -4.24 -6.42
N ALA A 71 8.19 -5.01 -5.34
CA ALA A 71 8.25 -4.48 -3.99
C ALA A 71 9.32 -5.21 -3.17
N PHE A 72 9.95 -4.48 -2.26
CA PHE A 72 10.78 -5.04 -1.21
C PHE A 72 9.98 -5.10 0.09
N ILE A 73 10.29 -6.11 0.90
CA ILE A 73 9.69 -6.35 2.21
C ILE A 73 10.78 -6.60 3.24
N GLY A 74 10.41 -6.92 4.45
CA GLY A 74 11.36 -7.19 5.53
C GLY A 74 12.48 -8.15 5.14
N ALA A 75 13.72 -7.85 5.55
CA ALA A 75 14.90 -8.65 5.24
C ALA A 75 14.75 -10.12 5.67
N ALA A 76 13.96 -10.39 6.71
CA ALA A 76 13.64 -11.73 7.19
C ALA A 76 12.29 -12.27 6.63
N GLY A 77 11.76 -11.66 5.55
CA GLY A 77 10.50 -12.06 4.88
C GLY A 77 9.25 -11.58 5.59
N MET A 78 8.23 -12.42 5.67
CA MET A 78 6.91 -12.10 6.23
C MET A 78 6.57 -12.99 7.44
N ALA A 79 5.70 -12.49 8.34
CA ALA A 79 5.18 -13.26 9.47
C ALA A 79 3.70 -12.90 9.75
N PRO A 80 2.87 -13.88 10.22
CA PRO A 80 1.49 -13.61 10.61
C PRO A 80 1.38 -12.75 11.87
N GLN A 81 2.40 -12.77 12.72
CA GLN A 81 2.58 -11.89 13.87
C GLN A 81 3.97 -11.28 13.80
N THR A 82 4.04 -9.99 14.06
CA THR A 82 5.30 -9.26 14.12
C THR A 82 5.64 -8.91 15.57
N HIS A 83 6.93 -8.74 15.80
CA HIS A 83 7.47 -8.21 17.05
C HIS A 83 8.54 -7.18 16.71
N ASP A 84 8.81 -6.28 17.63
CA ASP A 84 9.85 -5.28 17.44
C ASP A 84 11.20 -5.95 17.12
N GLY A 85 11.91 -5.41 16.14
CA GLY A 85 13.24 -5.89 15.73
C GLY A 85 13.29 -7.18 14.90
N GLN A 86 12.16 -7.79 14.52
CA GLN A 86 12.15 -9.05 13.76
C GLN A 86 12.54 -8.92 12.28
N MET A 87 12.61 -7.72 11.72
CA MET A 87 12.89 -7.47 10.31
C MET A 87 11.91 -8.20 9.35
N LYS A 88 10.65 -8.38 9.76
CA LYS A 88 9.61 -9.08 9.00
C LYS A 88 8.42 -8.19 8.71
N THR A 89 7.90 -8.30 7.50
CA THR A 89 6.64 -7.62 7.12
C THR A 89 5.43 -8.39 7.66
N PRO A 90 4.48 -7.71 8.32
CA PRO A 90 3.27 -8.35 8.85
C PRO A 90 2.39 -8.86 7.71
N MET A 91 1.86 -10.08 7.86
CA MET A 91 0.80 -10.63 7.01
C MET A 91 -0.56 -10.27 7.61
N GLY A 92 -1.53 -9.97 6.75
CA GLY A 92 -2.88 -9.60 7.18
C GLY A 92 -3.49 -8.51 6.32
N VAL A 93 -4.57 -7.93 6.81
CA VAL A 93 -5.24 -6.78 6.19
C VAL A 93 -5.17 -5.61 7.16
N PHE A 94 -4.63 -4.50 6.68
CA PHE A 94 -4.39 -3.31 7.49
C PHE A 94 -5.00 -2.07 6.82
N THR A 95 -5.37 -1.09 7.63
CA THR A 95 -5.79 0.24 7.14
C THR A 95 -4.59 1.00 6.58
N LEU A 96 -4.86 1.95 5.68
CA LEU A 96 -3.93 2.99 5.28
C LEU A 96 -4.42 4.29 5.94
N ASP A 97 -3.74 4.69 7.03
CA ASP A 97 -4.30 5.68 7.96
C ASP A 97 -4.07 7.11 7.49
N PHE A 98 -2.84 7.46 7.15
CA PHE A 98 -2.44 8.74 6.59
C PHE A 98 -1.12 8.61 5.85
N ALA A 99 -0.76 9.63 5.09
CA ALA A 99 0.49 9.69 4.36
C ALA A 99 1.42 10.76 4.95
N PHE A 100 2.72 10.59 4.73
CA PHE A 100 3.71 11.58 5.11
C PHE A 100 4.89 11.55 4.13
N GLY A 101 5.78 12.53 4.25
CA GLY A 101 7.03 12.53 3.49
C GLY A 101 7.81 13.82 3.67
N THR A 102 9.10 13.78 3.31
CA THR A 102 9.96 14.98 3.27
C THR A 102 9.60 15.89 2.08
N ALA A 103 9.08 15.30 0.99
CA ALA A 103 8.57 16.02 -0.16
C ALA A 103 7.20 16.68 0.13
N PRO A 104 6.78 17.68 -0.66
CA PRO A 104 5.43 18.21 -0.61
C PRO A 104 4.35 17.17 -0.91
N ASN A 105 3.14 17.38 -0.37
CA ASN A 105 1.99 16.50 -0.63
C ASN A 105 1.78 16.28 -2.14
N PRO A 106 1.87 15.04 -2.63
CA PRO A 106 1.68 14.76 -4.05
C PRO A 106 0.22 14.85 -4.52
N GLY A 107 -0.72 15.05 -3.60
CA GLY A 107 -2.17 14.96 -3.80
C GLY A 107 -2.72 13.58 -3.43
N GLY A 108 -4.04 13.50 -3.29
CA GLY A 108 -4.75 12.28 -2.90
C GLY A 108 -5.79 12.54 -1.82
N GLY A 109 -6.53 11.49 -1.43
CA GLY A 109 -7.60 11.59 -0.43
C GLY A 109 -7.15 11.38 1.01
N LEU A 110 -5.97 10.78 1.25
CA LEU A 110 -5.47 10.56 2.60
C LEU A 110 -4.93 11.88 3.19
N PRO A 111 -5.08 12.10 4.51
CA PRO A 111 -4.37 13.18 5.20
C PRO A 111 -2.87 13.05 4.96
N TYR A 112 -2.17 14.17 4.84
CA TYR A 112 -0.73 14.21 4.59
C TYR A 112 -0.01 15.10 5.59
N VAL A 113 1.12 14.61 6.11
CA VAL A 113 2.02 15.36 6.97
C VAL A 113 3.36 15.53 6.26
N GLN A 114 3.75 16.75 5.93
CA GLN A 114 5.13 17.00 5.49
C GLN A 114 6.04 16.97 6.70
N VAL A 115 7.02 16.05 6.67
CA VAL A 115 7.93 15.81 7.80
C VAL A 115 9.27 16.52 7.59
N GLY A 116 9.99 16.71 8.69
CA GLY A 116 11.32 17.28 8.74
C GLY A 116 12.06 16.80 9.99
N PRO A 117 13.21 17.42 10.36
CA PRO A 117 14.17 16.90 11.34
C PRO A 117 13.59 16.58 12.72
N ASN A 118 12.48 17.24 13.10
CA ASN A 118 11.85 17.08 14.42
C ASN A 118 10.66 16.10 14.40
N HIS A 119 10.43 15.40 13.29
CA HIS A 119 9.39 14.38 13.19
C HIS A 119 9.98 12.99 13.47
N TRP A 120 9.31 12.28 14.34
CA TRP A 120 9.74 10.98 14.84
C TRP A 120 8.60 9.98 14.79
N TRP A 121 8.89 8.72 14.52
CA TRP A 121 8.00 7.64 14.90
C TRP A 121 8.51 7.02 16.18
N ASP A 122 7.74 7.17 17.25
CA ASP A 122 8.13 6.68 18.57
C ASP A 122 8.06 5.15 18.61
N GLY A 123 9.21 4.50 18.67
CA GLY A 123 9.38 3.06 18.79
C GLY A 123 9.79 2.62 20.21
N ASP A 124 9.91 3.55 21.17
CA ASP A 124 10.26 3.21 22.53
C ASP A 124 9.12 2.48 23.24
N MET A 125 9.27 1.18 23.45
CA MET A 125 8.28 0.33 24.13
C MET A 125 7.93 0.77 25.55
N LYS A 126 8.69 1.68 26.15
CA LYS A 126 8.40 2.25 27.48
C LYS A 126 7.64 3.57 27.40
N SER A 127 7.49 4.10 26.20
CA SER A 127 6.82 5.38 25.96
C SER A 127 5.29 5.23 25.94
N PRO A 128 4.54 6.17 26.52
CA PRO A 128 3.08 6.20 26.39
C PRO A 128 2.62 6.55 24.96
N THR A 129 3.52 7.06 24.12
CA THR A 129 3.26 7.39 22.72
C THR A 129 3.85 6.38 21.72
N TYR A 130 4.25 5.20 22.23
CA TYR A 130 4.75 4.10 21.41
C TYR A 130 3.85 3.85 20.18
N ASN A 131 4.49 3.62 19.02
CA ASN A 131 3.88 3.39 17.72
C ASN A 131 2.98 4.55 17.26
N THR A 132 3.45 5.80 17.44
CA THR A 132 2.81 7.00 16.89
C THR A 132 3.84 8.00 16.38
N MET A 133 3.40 8.87 15.46
CA MET A 133 4.18 10.02 15.03
C MET A 133 4.21 11.09 16.13
N GLN A 134 5.40 11.64 16.38
CA GLN A 134 5.65 12.70 17.36
C GLN A 134 6.44 13.84 16.73
N VAL A 135 6.31 15.04 17.29
CA VAL A 135 7.05 16.24 16.85
C VAL A 135 7.73 16.87 18.06
N CYS A 136 9.04 16.77 18.11
CA CYS A 136 9.85 17.35 19.19
C CYS A 136 11.30 17.52 18.74
N GLU A 137 11.99 18.50 19.32
CA GLU A 137 13.44 18.57 19.25
C GLU A 137 14.04 17.30 19.87
N LYS A 138 15.07 16.70 19.25
CA LYS A 138 15.68 15.44 19.67
C LYS A 138 15.96 15.37 21.16
N SER A 139 16.50 16.44 21.74
CA SER A 139 16.85 16.54 23.16
C SER A 139 15.67 16.75 24.10
N GLN A 140 14.48 17.02 23.57
CA GLN A 140 13.27 17.36 24.32
C GLN A 140 12.15 16.33 24.16
N CYS A 141 12.38 15.30 23.35
CA CYS A 141 11.40 14.24 23.18
C CYS A 141 11.17 13.47 24.49
N PRO A 142 9.91 13.19 24.87
CA PRO A 142 9.60 12.46 26.11
C PRO A 142 9.81 10.93 26.00
N PHE A 143 10.50 10.47 24.97
CA PHE A 143 10.83 9.06 24.68
C PHE A 143 12.28 8.95 24.21
N ASN A 144 12.81 7.72 24.20
CA ASN A 144 14.16 7.48 23.73
C ASN A 144 14.24 7.60 22.20
N THR A 145 15.04 8.55 21.71
CA THR A 145 15.25 8.83 20.27
C THR A 145 16.41 8.04 19.65
N ASP A 146 17.08 7.15 20.40
CA ASP A 146 18.12 6.31 19.86
C ASP A 146 17.51 5.19 19.00
N ALA A 147 18.10 4.91 17.85
CA ALA A 147 17.61 3.86 16.93
C ALA A 147 17.50 2.48 17.61
N ALA A 148 18.31 2.20 18.62
CA ALA A 148 18.24 0.96 19.40
C ALA A 148 16.93 0.80 20.18
N SER A 149 16.18 1.89 20.43
CA SER A 149 14.85 1.83 21.04
C SER A 149 13.74 1.45 20.04
N GLY A 150 14.04 1.39 18.74
CA GLY A 150 13.08 1.23 17.66
C GLY A 150 12.48 2.56 17.17
N THR A 151 12.87 3.69 17.78
CA THR A 151 12.43 5.02 17.34
C THR A 151 13.11 5.42 16.03
N GLU A 152 12.36 5.98 15.12
CA GLU A 152 12.85 6.41 13.81
C GLU A 152 12.67 7.92 13.62
N ASN A 153 13.72 8.61 13.14
CA ASN A 153 13.55 9.93 12.58
C ASN A 153 12.92 9.82 11.20
N LEU A 154 11.90 10.62 10.91
CA LEU A 154 11.15 10.54 9.65
C LEU A 154 11.76 11.40 8.54
N ASP A 155 12.80 12.18 8.82
CA ASP A 155 13.53 12.97 7.84
C ASP A 155 14.69 12.18 7.24
N ILE A 156 14.35 11.12 6.48
CA ILE A 156 15.31 10.26 5.80
C ILE A 156 14.94 10.08 4.32
N PRO A 157 15.90 9.76 3.44
CA PRO A 157 15.66 9.63 2.00
C PRO A 157 14.58 8.61 1.62
N GLN A 158 14.43 7.50 2.35
CA GLN A 158 13.41 6.48 2.09
C GLN A 158 11.99 7.00 2.34
N TYR A 159 11.85 8.04 3.15
CA TYR A 159 10.56 8.66 3.47
C TYR A 159 10.30 9.95 2.68
N VAL A 160 10.84 10.05 1.43
CA VAL A 160 10.45 11.12 0.49
C VAL A 160 8.93 11.13 0.31
N HIS A 161 8.31 9.95 0.21
CA HIS A 161 6.88 9.71 0.33
C HIS A 161 6.65 8.41 1.10
N ALA A 162 5.63 8.38 1.95
CA ALA A 162 5.25 7.20 2.73
C ALA A 162 3.76 7.20 3.10
N VAL A 163 3.21 6.01 3.33
CA VAL A 163 1.84 5.81 3.82
C VAL A 163 1.88 4.89 5.03
N VAL A 164 1.24 5.30 6.12
CA VAL A 164 1.19 4.53 7.37
C VAL A 164 0.26 3.35 7.22
N MET A 165 0.79 2.15 7.46
CA MET A 165 0.00 0.93 7.59
C MET A 165 -0.47 0.79 9.05
N GLY A 166 -1.77 0.61 9.26
CA GLY A 166 -2.40 0.53 10.58
C GLY A 166 -2.11 -0.79 11.32
N VAL A 167 -0.84 -1.16 11.40
CA VAL A 167 -0.38 -2.33 12.15
C VAL A 167 -0.28 -1.96 13.63
N ASN A 168 -0.69 -2.89 14.51
CA ASN A 168 -0.64 -2.67 15.98
C ASN A 168 -1.28 -1.34 16.43
N LYS A 169 -2.47 -1.03 15.92
CA LYS A 169 -3.21 0.20 16.28
C LYS A 169 -3.54 0.29 17.78
N ALA A 170 -3.57 -0.85 18.48
CA ALA A 170 -3.72 -0.89 19.94
C ALA A 170 -2.45 -0.44 20.68
N ARG A 171 -1.35 -0.22 19.95
CA ARG A 171 -0.06 0.23 20.47
C ARG A 171 0.46 -0.62 21.62
N ILE A 172 0.36 -1.95 21.45
CA ILE A 172 0.85 -2.90 22.44
C ILE A 172 2.37 -3.03 22.27
N PRO A 173 3.18 -2.63 23.26
CA PRO A 173 4.62 -2.77 23.19
C PRO A 173 5.04 -4.23 22.95
N GLY A 174 6.01 -4.44 22.08
CA GLY A 174 6.47 -5.78 21.71
C GLY A 174 5.79 -6.36 20.48
N ASN A 175 4.65 -5.81 20.01
CA ASN A 175 3.90 -6.33 18.85
C ASN A 175 4.32 -5.67 17.52
N GLY A 176 5.43 -4.92 17.51
CA GLY A 176 5.94 -4.22 16.33
C GLY A 176 5.26 -2.89 16.09
N GLY A 177 5.96 -2.00 15.44
CA GLY A 177 5.51 -0.65 15.06
C GLY A 177 6.26 -0.13 13.85
N ALA A 178 6.01 1.13 13.46
CA ALA A 178 6.69 1.79 12.34
C ALA A 178 6.59 1.02 11.02
N PHE A 179 5.39 0.55 10.66
CA PHE A 179 5.17 -0.13 9.38
C PHE A 179 4.59 0.83 8.34
N PHE A 180 5.31 1.02 7.25
CA PHE A 180 4.95 1.96 6.19
C PHE A 180 5.02 1.30 4.81
N LEU A 181 4.26 1.84 3.86
CA LEU A 181 4.51 1.70 2.43
C LEU A 181 5.31 2.95 2.02
N HIS A 182 6.56 2.81 1.56
CA HIS A 182 7.47 3.93 1.30
C HIS A 182 8.32 3.77 0.03
N ALA A 183 9.10 4.79 -0.33
CA ALA A 183 10.02 4.76 -1.45
C ALA A 183 11.18 3.79 -1.18
N THR A 184 11.54 2.97 -2.20
CA THR A 184 12.65 2.03 -2.08
C THR A 184 14.01 2.70 -2.28
N ASP A 185 15.03 2.21 -1.62
CA ASP A 185 16.45 2.45 -1.89
C ASP A 185 17.11 1.31 -2.69
N GLY A 186 16.30 0.35 -3.18
CA GLY A 186 16.75 -0.79 -3.98
C GLY A 186 17.07 -2.05 -3.16
N GLY A 187 16.70 -2.09 -1.86
CA GLY A 187 16.98 -3.20 -0.95
C GLY A 187 15.82 -3.59 -0.03
N PRO A 188 16.03 -4.64 0.79
CA PRO A 188 15.06 -5.09 1.77
C PRO A 188 14.86 -4.07 2.89
N THR A 189 13.71 -4.13 3.55
CA THR A 189 13.32 -3.21 4.64
C THR A 189 13.50 -3.85 6.02
N ALA A 190 13.25 -3.06 7.06
CA ALA A 190 13.15 -3.58 8.43
C ALA A 190 11.79 -4.26 8.73
N GLY A 191 10.83 -4.17 7.78
CA GLY A 191 9.48 -4.72 7.92
C GLY A 191 8.43 -3.97 7.09
N CYS A 192 8.75 -2.80 6.61
CA CYS A 192 7.93 -2.01 5.70
C CYS A 192 7.74 -2.70 4.34
N VAL A 193 6.89 -2.13 3.51
CA VAL A 193 6.80 -2.42 2.08
C VAL A 193 7.40 -1.24 1.32
N ALA A 194 8.35 -1.48 0.43
CA ALA A 194 9.01 -0.41 -0.33
C ALA A 194 8.88 -0.65 -1.84
N ILE A 195 8.57 0.41 -2.58
CA ILE A 195 8.39 0.41 -4.04
C ILE A 195 9.06 1.63 -4.67
N ASP A 196 9.13 1.66 -5.98
CA ASP A 196 9.55 2.84 -6.73
C ASP A 196 8.74 4.09 -6.35
N ASP A 197 9.43 5.23 -6.11
CA ASP A 197 8.79 6.44 -5.61
C ASP A 197 7.78 7.04 -6.60
N ALA A 198 8.09 7.04 -7.89
CA ALA A 198 7.16 7.56 -8.90
C ALA A 198 5.86 6.75 -8.91
N LYS A 199 5.96 5.43 -8.75
CA LYS A 199 4.80 4.55 -8.63
C LYS A 199 4.06 4.76 -7.31
N LEU A 200 4.76 4.98 -6.21
CA LEU A 200 4.16 5.31 -4.92
C LEU A 200 3.34 6.61 -5.00
N VAL A 201 3.88 7.65 -5.63
CA VAL A 201 3.18 8.93 -5.85
C VAL A 201 1.89 8.74 -6.67
N GLU A 202 1.91 7.93 -7.74
CA GLU A 202 0.70 7.59 -8.51
C GLU A 202 -0.36 6.93 -7.62
N ILE A 203 0.05 5.98 -6.77
CA ILE A 203 -0.83 5.27 -5.85
C ILE A 203 -1.37 6.21 -4.78
N MET A 204 -0.54 7.07 -4.18
CA MET A 204 -0.98 8.05 -3.18
C MET A 204 -2.05 8.99 -3.72
N ARG A 205 -1.93 9.43 -4.98
CA ARG A 205 -2.95 10.24 -5.65
C ARG A 205 -4.28 9.52 -5.84
N TRP A 206 -4.23 8.22 -6.02
CA TRP A 206 -5.42 7.38 -6.18
C TRP A 206 -6.07 7.01 -4.85
N LEU A 207 -5.32 6.89 -3.75
CA LEU A 207 -5.82 6.45 -2.44
C LEU A 207 -6.88 7.39 -1.88
N GLN A 208 -7.91 6.77 -1.29
CA GLN A 208 -9.00 7.45 -0.59
C GLN A 208 -9.14 6.90 0.84
N PRO A 209 -9.76 7.64 1.78
CA PRO A 209 -10.08 7.13 3.11
C PRO A 209 -10.85 5.80 3.04
N GLY A 210 -10.42 4.84 3.85
CA GLY A 210 -10.98 3.49 3.86
C GLY A 210 -10.27 2.49 2.93
N ALA A 211 -9.22 2.93 2.21
CA ALA A 211 -8.34 2.02 1.50
C ALA A 211 -7.61 1.08 2.47
N LEU A 212 -7.35 -0.15 2.01
CA LEU A 212 -6.66 -1.18 2.79
C LEU A 212 -5.42 -1.68 2.04
N ILE A 213 -4.49 -2.24 2.81
CA ILE A 213 -3.39 -3.05 2.30
C ILE A 213 -3.53 -4.48 2.80
N ALA A 214 -3.50 -5.44 1.89
CA ALA A 214 -3.60 -6.87 2.16
C ALA A 214 -2.27 -7.54 1.82
N ILE A 215 -1.65 -8.22 2.78
CA ILE A 215 -0.30 -8.77 2.68
C ILE A 215 -0.33 -10.27 2.95
N SER A 216 0.24 -11.07 2.04
CA SER A 216 0.27 -12.54 2.09
C SER A 216 1.54 -13.10 1.46
N LYS A 217 1.83 -14.38 1.71
CA LYS A 217 2.81 -15.19 0.96
C LYS A 217 2.19 -15.76 -0.28
#